data_4ba3927776781efdf2e0bf9b3f8abf74
#
_entry.id   4ba3927776781efdf2e0bf9b3f8abf74
#
_cell.length_a   1.000
_cell.length_b   1.000
_cell.length_c   1.000
_cell.angle_alpha   90.00
_cell.angle_beta   90.00
_cell.angle_gamma   90.00
#
_symmetry.space_group_name_H-M   'P 1'
#
loop_
_entity.id
_entity.type
_entity.pdbx_description
1 polymer ?
#
loop_
_entity_poly.entity_id
_entity_poly.type
_entity_poly.pdbx_seq_one_letter_code
_entity_poly.pdbx_strand_id
1 'polypeptide(L)'
;NLIGTYTLIEACRKNNVRYHHVSTDEVYGDLPLREDLPGHGEGEGEKFTAETPYNPSSPYSSTKAGSDLLVKAWVRSFNLQATISNCSNNYGPYQHIEKFIPRQITNVLSGITPKLYGAGKNVRDWIHTNDHSSAVWAILTKGQIGETYLIGADGEEDNKTVMELILELMGQPVDAYEHVNDRVGHDLRYAIDSTRLREELGWEPEFTNFR
;
A
#
# COMPACT_ATOMS: atom_id res chain seq x y z
N ASN A 1 12.40 -11.08 -1.44
CA ASN A 1 11.39 -10.89 -2.52
C ASN A 1 11.74 -11.73 -3.77
N LEU A 2 12.79 -11.42 -4.55
CA LEU A 2 13.05 -12.05 -5.86
C LEU A 2 13.18 -13.59 -5.81
N ILE A 3 14.11 -14.12 -5.00
CA ILE A 3 14.36 -15.57 -4.92
C ILE A 3 13.13 -16.32 -4.39
N GLY A 4 12.48 -15.80 -3.36
CA GLY A 4 11.26 -16.42 -2.82
C GLY A 4 10.12 -16.43 -3.82
N THR A 5 9.92 -15.34 -4.57
CA THR A 5 8.92 -15.28 -5.64
C THR A 5 9.23 -16.30 -6.73
N TYR A 6 10.47 -16.34 -7.22
CA TYR A 6 10.90 -17.35 -8.20
C TYR A 6 10.60 -18.78 -7.74
N THR A 7 10.95 -19.10 -6.50
CA THR A 7 10.72 -20.45 -5.93
C THR A 7 9.23 -20.81 -5.93
N LEU A 8 8.37 -19.85 -5.51
CA LEU A 8 6.92 -20.09 -5.45
C LEU A 8 6.28 -20.20 -6.84
N ILE A 9 6.60 -19.31 -7.77
CA ILE A 9 6.02 -19.36 -9.13
C ILE A 9 6.43 -20.62 -9.88
N GLU A 10 7.67 -21.12 -9.69
CA GLU A 10 8.11 -22.40 -10.26
C GLU A 10 7.40 -23.60 -9.62
N ALA A 11 7.19 -23.57 -8.31
CA ALA A 11 6.41 -24.60 -7.63
C ALA A 11 4.95 -24.61 -8.12
N CYS A 12 4.31 -23.45 -8.23
CA CYS A 12 2.94 -23.33 -8.74
C CYS A 12 2.84 -23.80 -10.20
N ARG A 13 3.78 -23.37 -11.05
CA ARG A 13 3.84 -23.80 -12.46
C ARG A 13 3.94 -25.31 -12.60
N LYS A 14 4.87 -25.95 -11.87
CA LYS A 14 5.11 -27.39 -11.93
C LYS A 14 3.92 -28.23 -11.43
N ASN A 15 3.15 -27.69 -10.50
CA ASN A 15 2.00 -28.37 -9.90
C ASN A 15 0.64 -27.89 -10.44
N ASN A 16 0.65 -27.00 -11.44
CA ASN A 16 -0.56 -26.41 -12.03
C ASN A 16 -1.49 -25.78 -10.97
N VAL A 17 -0.89 -25.02 -10.03
CA VAL A 17 -1.60 -24.32 -8.97
C VAL A 17 -1.74 -22.84 -9.33
N ARG A 18 -2.94 -22.28 -9.17
CA ARG A 18 -3.17 -20.84 -9.30
C ARG A 18 -2.40 -20.08 -8.23
N TYR A 19 -1.74 -19.00 -8.64
CA TYR A 19 -0.91 -18.16 -7.78
C TYR A 19 -1.44 -16.72 -7.74
N HIS A 20 -1.44 -16.12 -6.55
CA HIS A 20 -1.68 -14.70 -6.41
C HIS A 20 -0.45 -14.04 -5.76
N HIS A 21 0.06 -12.99 -6.40
CA HIS A 21 1.21 -12.25 -5.94
C HIS A 21 0.77 -10.95 -5.26
N VAL A 22 0.99 -10.86 -3.95
CA VAL A 22 0.73 -9.64 -3.19
C VAL A 22 1.95 -8.73 -3.25
N SER A 23 1.80 -7.55 -3.85
CA SER A 23 2.82 -6.53 -4.00
C SER A 23 2.40 -5.23 -3.29
N THR A 24 2.95 -4.10 -3.69
CA THR A 24 2.81 -2.80 -3.03
C THR A 24 2.72 -1.69 -4.08
N ASP A 25 2.05 -0.61 -3.76
CA ASP A 25 2.02 0.63 -4.53
C ASP A 25 3.39 1.32 -4.66
N GLU A 26 4.29 1.08 -3.70
CA GLU A 26 5.66 1.63 -3.72
C GLU A 26 6.45 1.28 -5.00
N VAL A 27 6.01 0.28 -5.77
CA VAL A 27 6.65 -0.09 -7.05
C VAL A 27 6.48 0.98 -8.12
N TYR A 28 5.49 1.85 -7.98
CA TYR A 28 5.20 2.93 -8.94
C TYR A 28 6.00 4.21 -8.66
N GLY A 29 6.62 4.31 -7.48
CA GLY A 29 7.40 5.47 -7.06
C GLY A 29 6.56 6.50 -6.33
N ASP A 30 6.80 7.78 -6.60
CA ASP A 30 6.28 8.91 -5.85
C ASP A 30 5.31 9.75 -6.69
N LEU A 31 4.26 10.24 -6.07
CA LEU A 31 3.36 11.24 -6.63
C LEU A 31 3.61 12.61 -5.97
N PRO A 32 3.42 13.73 -6.70
CA PRO A 32 3.47 15.05 -6.11
C PRO A 32 2.36 15.22 -5.06
N LEU A 33 2.62 16.07 -4.05
CA LEU A 33 1.57 16.48 -3.13
C LEU A 33 0.48 17.23 -3.90
N ARG A 34 -0.78 17.10 -3.48
CA ARG A 34 -1.91 17.76 -4.16
C ARG A 34 -1.73 19.29 -4.19
N GLU A 35 -1.18 19.89 -3.12
CA GLU A 35 -0.90 21.33 -3.02
C GLU A 35 0.12 21.83 -4.05
N ASP A 36 0.96 20.94 -4.58
CA ASP A 36 2.01 21.28 -5.56
C ASP A 36 1.54 21.15 -7.03
N LEU A 37 0.30 20.70 -7.25
CA LEU A 37 -0.26 20.51 -8.60
C LEU A 37 -0.83 21.83 -9.15
N PRO A 38 -0.63 22.19 -10.42
CA PRO A 38 -1.25 23.38 -11.03
C PRO A 38 -2.78 23.26 -11.05
N GLY A 39 -3.49 24.28 -10.57
CA GLY A 39 -4.95 24.36 -10.68
C GLY A 39 -5.71 23.72 -9.52
N HIS A 40 -5.13 23.75 -8.31
CA HIS A 40 -5.78 23.26 -7.08
C HIS A 40 -7.20 23.79 -6.88
N GLY A 41 -8.14 23.00 -7.28
CA GLY A 41 -9.51 22.97 -6.86
C GLY A 41 -9.82 21.54 -6.43
N GLU A 42 -10.95 21.30 -5.81
CA GLU A 42 -11.44 20.05 -5.23
C GLU A 42 -11.46 18.82 -6.19
N GLY A 43 -10.41 18.64 -7.01
CA GLY A 43 -10.25 17.54 -7.95
C GLY A 43 -9.39 16.41 -7.38
N GLU A 44 -9.72 15.18 -7.72
CA GLU A 44 -8.88 14.02 -7.47
C GLU A 44 -7.52 14.22 -8.15
N GLY A 45 -6.44 14.29 -7.37
CA GLY A 45 -5.08 14.33 -7.90
C GLY A 45 -4.76 13.02 -8.66
N GLU A 46 -3.65 13.03 -9.41
CA GLU A 46 -3.15 11.83 -10.09
C GLU A 46 -3.05 10.64 -9.13
N LYS A 47 -3.50 9.46 -9.58
CA LYS A 47 -3.43 8.19 -8.87
C LYS A 47 -2.67 7.16 -9.71
N PHE A 48 -2.02 6.22 -9.05
CA PHE A 48 -1.43 5.08 -9.74
C PHE A 48 -2.52 4.15 -10.30
N THR A 49 -2.30 3.70 -11.53
CA THR A 49 -3.10 2.68 -12.20
C THR A 49 -2.25 1.44 -12.50
N ALA A 50 -2.86 0.35 -12.95
CA ALA A 50 -2.13 -0.86 -13.33
C ALA A 50 -1.19 -0.63 -14.54
N GLU A 51 -1.41 0.41 -15.31
CA GLU A 51 -0.63 0.85 -16.48
C GLU A 51 0.49 1.82 -16.13
N THR A 52 0.50 2.37 -14.90
CA THR A 52 1.57 3.27 -14.43
C THR A 52 2.92 2.54 -14.50
N PRO A 53 3.95 3.13 -15.15
CA PRO A 53 5.28 2.54 -15.20
C PRO A 53 5.89 2.36 -13.81
N TYR A 54 6.59 1.26 -13.57
CA TYR A 54 7.33 1.06 -12.34
C TYR A 54 8.51 2.03 -12.23
N ASN A 55 8.59 2.74 -11.11
CA ASN A 55 9.63 3.72 -10.81
C ASN A 55 10.02 3.67 -9.31
N PRO A 56 10.42 2.53 -8.77
CA PRO A 56 10.64 2.34 -7.34
C PRO A 56 11.79 3.20 -6.81
N SER A 57 11.60 3.83 -5.63
CA SER A 57 12.56 4.76 -5.00
C SER A 57 13.46 4.08 -3.95
N SER A 58 13.13 2.87 -3.50
CA SER A 58 13.87 2.19 -2.42
C SER A 58 14.38 0.81 -2.84
N PRO A 59 15.40 0.25 -2.15
CA PRO A 59 15.82 -1.14 -2.37
C PRO A 59 14.68 -2.14 -2.17
N TYR A 60 13.78 -1.89 -1.21
CA TYR A 60 12.61 -2.73 -0.97
C TYR A 60 11.66 -2.68 -2.18
N SER A 61 11.21 -1.51 -2.58
CA SER A 61 10.27 -1.35 -3.70
C SER A 61 10.88 -1.83 -5.03
N SER A 62 12.20 -1.65 -5.24
CA SER A 62 12.90 -2.20 -6.40
C SER A 62 12.86 -3.73 -6.45
N THR A 63 13.04 -4.41 -5.30
CA THR A 63 12.92 -5.87 -5.26
C THR A 63 11.49 -6.36 -5.40
N LYS A 64 10.50 -5.59 -4.96
CA LYS A 64 9.08 -5.89 -5.19
C LYS A 64 8.70 -5.72 -6.65
N ALA A 65 9.10 -4.61 -7.29
CA ALA A 65 8.91 -4.40 -8.72
C ALA A 65 9.54 -5.52 -9.57
N GLY A 66 10.77 -5.93 -9.22
CA GLY A 66 11.42 -7.08 -9.85
C GLY A 66 10.64 -8.38 -9.67
N SER A 67 10.01 -8.60 -8.52
CA SER A 67 9.15 -9.76 -8.26
C SER A 67 7.89 -9.74 -9.12
N ASP A 68 7.24 -8.58 -9.26
CA ASP A 68 6.07 -8.39 -10.12
C ASP A 68 6.42 -8.71 -11.59
N LEU A 69 7.58 -8.20 -12.06
CA LEU A 69 8.07 -8.47 -13.40
C LEU A 69 8.36 -9.97 -13.64
N LEU A 70 8.89 -10.68 -12.62
CA LEU A 70 9.06 -12.14 -12.70
C LEU A 70 7.71 -12.83 -12.88
N VAL A 71 6.70 -12.49 -12.10
CA VAL A 71 5.36 -13.09 -12.23
C VAL A 71 4.79 -12.82 -13.62
N LYS A 72 4.82 -11.56 -14.11
CA LYS A 72 4.38 -11.20 -15.46
C LYS A 72 5.11 -12.00 -16.56
N ALA A 73 6.43 -12.16 -16.41
CA ALA A 73 7.24 -12.96 -17.35
C ALA A 73 6.84 -14.44 -17.35
N TRP A 74 6.57 -15.03 -16.16
CA TRP A 74 6.14 -16.44 -16.05
C TRP A 74 4.74 -16.67 -16.61
N VAL A 75 3.81 -15.75 -16.41
CA VAL A 75 2.50 -15.79 -17.08
C VAL A 75 2.69 -15.83 -18.60
N ARG A 76 3.46 -14.87 -19.12
CA ARG A 76 3.65 -14.73 -20.58
C ARG A 76 4.43 -15.90 -21.21
N SER A 77 5.49 -16.36 -20.54
CA SER A 77 6.42 -17.34 -21.14
C SER A 77 6.04 -18.79 -20.85
N PHE A 78 5.36 -19.06 -19.73
CA PHE A 78 5.09 -20.41 -19.26
C PHE A 78 3.61 -20.66 -18.96
N ASN A 79 2.75 -19.69 -19.29
CA ASN A 79 1.30 -19.79 -19.05
C ASN A 79 0.94 -20.03 -17.57
N LEU A 80 1.74 -19.46 -16.65
CA LEU A 80 1.46 -19.53 -15.22
C LEU A 80 0.09 -18.91 -14.93
N GLN A 81 -0.75 -19.63 -14.20
CA GLN A 81 -2.06 -19.13 -13.80
C GLN A 81 -1.92 -18.18 -12.60
N ALA A 82 -1.53 -16.93 -12.86
CA ALA A 82 -1.26 -15.96 -11.80
C ALA A 82 -1.97 -14.64 -12.00
N THR A 83 -2.26 -13.97 -10.87
CA THR A 83 -2.72 -12.59 -10.75
C THR A 83 -1.79 -11.81 -9.83
N ILE A 84 -1.76 -10.49 -9.94
CA ILE A 84 -0.96 -9.60 -9.09
C ILE A 84 -1.88 -8.60 -8.41
N SER A 85 -1.59 -8.22 -7.17
CA SER A 85 -2.15 -7.02 -6.56
C SER A 85 -1.07 -6.09 -6.04
N ASN A 86 -1.25 -4.78 -6.26
CA ASN A 86 -0.46 -3.73 -5.64
C ASN A 86 -1.36 -3.00 -4.66
N CYS A 87 -1.06 -3.08 -3.37
CA CYS A 87 -1.90 -2.52 -2.33
C CYS A 87 -1.29 -1.30 -1.68
N SER A 88 -2.17 -0.46 -1.14
CA SER A 88 -1.85 0.68 -0.30
C SER A 88 -1.45 0.27 1.14
N ASN A 89 -1.25 1.26 2.01
CA ASN A 89 -0.81 1.03 3.39
C ASN A 89 -1.89 0.36 4.23
N ASN A 90 -1.65 -0.87 4.65
CA ASN A 90 -2.57 -1.62 5.50
C ASN A 90 -2.48 -1.16 6.96
N TYR A 91 -3.64 -1.15 7.64
CA TYR A 91 -3.73 -1.02 9.09
C TYR A 91 -4.77 -1.97 9.66
N GLY A 92 -4.71 -2.25 10.95
CA GLY A 92 -5.69 -3.10 11.61
C GLY A 92 -5.14 -3.83 12.84
N PRO A 93 -6.00 -4.61 13.53
CA PRO A 93 -5.61 -5.41 14.69
C PRO A 93 -4.44 -6.36 14.39
N TYR A 94 -3.56 -6.54 15.38
CA TYR A 94 -2.39 -7.42 15.33
C TYR A 94 -1.30 -7.03 14.33
N GLN A 95 -1.35 -5.83 13.74
CA GLN A 95 -0.27 -5.34 12.88
C GLN A 95 1.05 -5.31 13.64
N HIS A 96 2.15 -5.68 12.98
CA HIS A 96 3.47 -5.74 13.58
C HIS A 96 3.92 -4.39 14.12
N ILE A 97 4.45 -4.37 15.36
CA ILE A 97 4.75 -3.16 16.14
C ILE A 97 5.80 -2.23 15.52
N GLU A 98 6.55 -2.67 14.52
CA GLU A 98 7.48 -1.79 13.79
C GLU A 98 6.79 -0.83 12.80
N LYS A 99 5.53 -1.13 12.42
CA LYS A 99 4.76 -0.29 11.51
C LYS A 99 4.27 0.99 12.18
N PHE A 100 4.00 2.02 11.39
CA PHE A 100 3.76 3.38 11.88
C PHE A 100 2.69 3.44 12.97
N ILE A 101 1.45 3.03 12.68
CA ILE A 101 0.33 3.12 13.61
C ILE A 101 0.59 2.33 14.91
N PRO A 102 0.86 1.01 14.88
CA PRO A 102 1.05 0.25 16.12
C PRO A 102 2.29 0.69 16.90
N ARG A 103 3.33 1.20 16.22
CA ARG A 103 4.51 1.73 16.90
C ARG A 103 4.18 2.98 17.71
N GLN A 104 3.41 3.91 17.15
CA GLN A 104 3.06 5.12 17.90
C GLN A 104 2.13 4.79 19.07
N ILE A 105 1.17 3.90 18.89
CA ILE A 105 0.30 3.42 19.97
C ILE A 105 1.14 2.79 21.10
N THR A 106 2.06 1.88 20.77
CA THR A 106 2.91 1.23 21.77
C THR A 106 3.88 2.19 22.44
N ASN A 107 4.40 3.19 21.73
CA ASN A 107 5.20 4.26 22.33
C ASN A 107 4.41 5.02 23.39
N VAL A 108 3.21 5.49 23.06
CA VAL A 108 2.33 6.19 24.02
C VAL A 108 2.04 5.32 25.25
N LEU A 109 1.67 4.06 25.05
CA LEU A 109 1.40 3.12 26.15
C LEU A 109 2.61 2.86 27.05
N SER A 110 3.82 2.99 26.48
CA SER A 110 5.08 2.81 27.20
C SER A 110 5.66 4.10 27.78
N GLY A 111 4.96 5.23 27.67
CA GLY A 111 5.46 6.54 28.11
C GLY A 111 6.63 7.07 27.27
N ILE A 112 6.78 6.58 26.02
CA ILE A 112 7.80 7.01 25.06
C ILE A 112 7.17 8.04 24.14
N THR A 113 7.81 9.20 23.99
CA THR A 113 7.34 10.24 23.06
C THR A 113 7.33 9.73 21.63
N PRO A 114 6.16 9.77 20.95
CA PRO A 114 6.05 9.44 19.53
C PRO A 114 6.95 10.29 18.65
N LYS A 115 7.40 9.72 17.50
CA LYS A 115 8.32 10.40 16.58
C LYS A 115 7.70 10.54 15.20
N LEU A 116 7.71 11.78 14.68
CA LEU A 116 7.22 12.12 13.35
C LEU A 116 8.40 12.51 12.46
N TYR A 117 8.55 11.82 11.33
CA TYR A 117 9.59 12.10 10.35
C TYR A 117 9.32 13.40 9.58
N GLY A 118 10.34 14.26 9.45
CA GLY A 118 10.23 15.54 8.75
C GLY A 118 9.07 16.39 9.28
N ALA A 119 8.31 16.98 8.38
CA ALA A 119 7.09 17.74 8.71
C ALA A 119 5.83 16.86 8.82
N GLY A 120 5.93 15.55 8.56
CA GLY A 120 4.79 14.63 8.57
C GLY A 120 3.85 14.75 7.38
N LYS A 121 4.22 15.49 6.33
CA LYS A 121 3.40 15.74 5.13
C LYS A 121 3.28 14.56 4.17
N ASN A 122 4.00 13.47 4.42
CA ASN A 122 3.94 12.28 3.55
C ASN A 122 2.53 11.67 3.62
N VAL A 123 1.86 11.64 2.47
CA VAL A 123 0.51 11.12 2.31
C VAL A 123 0.53 9.64 1.97
N ARG A 124 -0.35 8.87 2.61
CA ARG A 124 -0.55 7.44 2.33
C ARG A 124 -2.04 7.18 2.14
N ASP A 125 -2.35 6.29 1.23
CA ASP A 125 -3.68 5.71 1.14
C ASP A 125 -3.76 4.56 2.16
N TRP A 126 -4.67 4.65 3.11
CA TRP A 126 -4.82 3.69 4.20
C TRP A 126 -5.99 2.76 3.95
N ILE A 127 -5.74 1.45 4.07
CA ILE A 127 -6.77 0.43 3.91
C ILE A 127 -6.82 -0.50 5.12
N HIS A 128 -8.01 -0.80 5.60
CA HIS A 128 -8.17 -1.79 6.67
C HIS A 128 -7.82 -3.19 6.18
N THR A 129 -7.14 -3.98 7.02
CA THR A 129 -6.65 -5.32 6.64
C THR A 129 -7.76 -6.30 6.23
N ASN A 130 -8.99 -6.14 6.74
CA ASN A 130 -10.12 -6.96 6.32
C ASN A 130 -10.51 -6.65 4.87
N ASP A 131 -10.53 -5.37 4.48
CA ASP A 131 -10.80 -4.95 3.10
C ASP A 131 -9.72 -5.43 2.16
N HIS A 132 -8.45 -5.30 2.55
CA HIS A 132 -7.35 -5.86 1.78
C HIS A 132 -7.50 -7.38 1.59
N SER A 133 -7.84 -8.11 2.65
CA SER A 133 -7.99 -9.56 2.60
C SER A 133 -9.18 -9.99 1.72
N SER A 134 -10.30 -9.27 1.78
CA SER A 134 -11.47 -9.51 0.92
C SER A 134 -11.16 -9.24 -0.55
N ALA A 135 -10.41 -8.16 -0.84
CA ALA A 135 -9.93 -7.83 -2.18
C ALA A 135 -9.01 -8.94 -2.75
N VAL A 136 -8.01 -9.37 -1.96
CA VAL A 136 -7.11 -10.48 -2.34
C VAL A 136 -7.90 -11.75 -2.65
N TRP A 137 -8.91 -12.07 -1.83
CA TRP A 137 -9.78 -13.22 -2.06
C TRP A 137 -10.59 -13.10 -3.36
N ALA A 138 -11.15 -11.91 -3.63
CA ALA A 138 -11.86 -11.65 -4.87
C ALA A 138 -10.94 -11.80 -6.10
N ILE A 139 -9.72 -11.25 -6.04
CA ILE A 139 -8.74 -11.35 -7.13
C ILE A 139 -8.27 -12.79 -7.32
N LEU A 140 -7.96 -13.50 -6.24
CA LEU A 140 -7.51 -14.89 -6.31
C LEU A 140 -8.56 -15.80 -6.95
N THR A 141 -9.85 -15.58 -6.66
CA THR A 141 -10.94 -16.47 -7.09
C THR A 141 -11.56 -16.06 -8.42
N LYS A 142 -11.66 -14.77 -8.72
CA LYS A 142 -12.38 -14.23 -9.87
C LYS A 142 -11.50 -13.43 -10.83
N GLY A 143 -10.33 -12.92 -10.37
CA GLY A 143 -9.48 -12.06 -11.18
C GLY A 143 -9.00 -12.73 -12.46
N GLN A 144 -8.85 -11.94 -13.51
CA GLN A 144 -8.36 -12.39 -14.80
C GLN A 144 -6.87 -12.75 -14.73
N ILE A 145 -6.51 -13.91 -15.24
CA ILE A 145 -5.10 -14.38 -15.28
C ILE A 145 -4.23 -13.40 -16.07
N GLY A 146 -3.07 -13.09 -15.51
CA GLY A 146 -2.09 -12.16 -16.09
C GLY A 146 -2.28 -10.72 -15.69
N GLU A 147 -3.44 -10.37 -15.10
CA GLU A 147 -3.78 -8.99 -14.77
C GLU A 147 -3.28 -8.55 -13.40
N THR A 148 -3.08 -7.25 -13.30
CA THR A 148 -2.72 -6.54 -12.05
C THR A 148 -3.92 -5.74 -11.57
N TYR A 149 -4.25 -5.88 -10.29
CA TYR A 149 -5.31 -5.12 -9.62
C TYR A 149 -4.71 -4.24 -8.53
N LEU A 150 -5.12 -2.98 -8.48
CA LEU A 150 -4.73 -2.08 -7.40
C LEU A 150 -5.76 -2.14 -6.30
N ILE A 151 -5.30 -2.20 -5.05
CA ILE A 151 -6.15 -2.33 -3.86
C ILE A 151 -5.96 -1.10 -2.96
N GLY A 152 -6.90 -0.17 -3.00
CA GLY A 152 -6.96 1.03 -2.18
C GLY A 152 -8.39 1.32 -1.72
N ALA A 153 -8.53 2.16 -0.71
CA ALA A 153 -9.82 2.50 -0.11
C ALA A 153 -10.14 4.01 -0.20
N ASP A 154 -9.40 4.77 -1.01
CA ASP A 154 -9.48 6.23 -1.11
C ASP A 154 -9.25 6.94 0.25
N GLY A 155 -8.45 6.30 1.12
CA GLY A 155 -8.16 6.73 2.49
C GLY A 155 -6.87 7.56 2.60
N GLU A 156 -6.68 8.56 1.72
CA GLU A 156 -5.48 9.39 1.73
C GLU A 156 -5.42 10.29 2.96
N GLU A 157 -4.43 10.05 3.83
CA GLU A 157 -4.13 10.86 5.01
C GLU A 157 -2.63 11.09 5.15
N ASP A 158 -2.23 12.28 5.60
CA ASP A 158 -0.83 12.54 5.92
C ASP A 158 -0.43 11.96 7.29
N ASN A 159 0.87 11.69 7.44
CA ASN A 159 1.39 11.06 8.65
C ASN A 159 1.17 11.91 9.90
N LYS A 160 1.11 13.25 9.78
CA LYS A 160 0.84 14.15 10.91
C LYS A 160 -0.60 14.01 11.37
N THR A 161 -1.57 14.05 10.45
CA THR A 161 -2.99 13.82 10.74
C THR A 161 -3.20 12.48 11.43
N VAL A 162 -2.59 11.41 10.93
CA VAL A 162 -2.67 10.08 11.57
C VAL A 162 -2.06 10.08 12.97
N MET A 163 -0.92 10.76 13.18
CA MET A 163 -0.29 10.89 14.50
C MET A 163 -1.21 11.62 15.49
N GLU A 164 -1.75 12.75 15.07
CA GLU A 164 -2.64 13.56 15.90
C GLU A 164 -3.92 12.80 16.29
N LEU A 165 -4.48 12.03 15.33
CA LEU A 165 -5.62 11.16 15.60
C LEU A 165 -5.30 10.05 16.61
N ILE A 166 -4.14 9.41 16.52
CA ILE A 166 -3.69 8.40 17.49
C ILE A 166 -3.61 9.02 18.89
N LEU A 167 -3.00 10.21 19.03
CA LEU A 167 -2.87 10.91 20.30
C LEU A 167 -4.23 11.32 20.87
N GLU A 168 -5.11 11.87 20.05
CA GLU A 168 -6.49 12.22 20.44
C GLU A 168 -7.23 11.00 21.00
N LEU A 169 -7.23 9.88 20.27
CA LEU A 169 -7.91 8.64 20.67
C LEU A 169 -7.33 8.00 21.94
N MET A 170 -6.05 8.26 22.21
CA MET A 170 -5.36 7.80 23.42
C MET A 170 -5.44 8.80 24.58
N GLY A 171 -6.19 9.91 24.45
CA GLY A 171 -6.37 10.92 25.48
C GLY A 171 -5.11 11.73 25.77
N GLN A 172 -4.20 11.85 24.80
CA GLN A 172 -2.98 12.65 24.89
C GLN A 172 -3.18 14.00 24.19
N PRO A 173 -2.38 15.04 24.53
CA PRO A 173 -2.33 16.25 23.72
C PRO A 173 -1.95 15.92 22.27
N VAL A 174 -2.67 16.51 21.31
CA VAL A 174 -2.48 16.21 19.87
C VAL A 174 -1.08 16.56 19.35
N ASP A 175 -0.36 17.42 20.04
CA ASP A 175 1.02 17.84 19.75
C ASP A 175 2.09 17.09 20.58
N ALA A 176 1.70 16.05 21.32
CA ALA A 176 2.62 15.28 22.19
C ALA A 176 3.53 14.32 21.39
N TYR A 177 4.19 14.82 20.37
CA TYR A 177 5.20 14.11 19.58
C TYR A 177 6.42 15.00 19.29
N GLU A 178 7.52 14.40 18.88
CA GLU A 178 8.72 15.12 18.45
C GLU A 178 8.99 14.93 16.96
N HIS A 179 9.43 15.99 16.28
CA HIS A 179 9.91 15.90 14.92
C HIS A 179 11.33 15.35 14.90
N VAL A 180 11.58 14.42 14.00
CA VAL A 180 12.92 13.86 13.73
C VAL A 180 13.28 14.04 12.27
N ASN A 181 14.58 13.93 11.94
CA ASN A 181 15.04 14.03 10.55
C ASN A 181 14.29 13.04 9.65
N ASP A 182 13.90 13.51 8.47
CA ASP A 182 13.24 12.64 7.50
C ASP A 182 14.19 11.57 6.95
N ARG A 183 13.61 10.51 6.43
CA ARG A 183 14.33 9.39 5.84
C ARG A 183 14.80 9.76 4.42
N VAL A 184 16.00 9.32 4.06
CA VAL A 184 16.47 9.45 2.67
C VAL A 184 15.61 8.60 1.74
N GLY A 185 15.12 9.19 0.64
CA GLY A 185 14.25 8.51 -0.31
C GLY A 185 12.85 8.22 0.23
N HIS A 186 12.34 9.07 1.13
CA HIS A 186 10.99 8.97 1.66
C HIS A 186 9.99 9.58 0.68
N ASP A 187 9.24 8.75 -0.01
CA ASP A 187 8.24 9.16 -0.98
C ASP A 187 7.17 10.07 -0.36
N LEU A 188 6.75 11.09 -1.11
CA LEU A 188 5.83 12.12 -0.63
C LEU A 188 4.39 11.63 -0.57
N ARG A 189 3.90 11.03 -1.66
CA ARG A 189 2.49 10.64 -1.75
C ARG A 189 2.29 9.33 -2.51
N TYR A 190 1.43 8.49 -1.96
CA TYR A 190 0.85 7.34 -2.63
C TYR A 190 -0.66 7.49 -2.70
N ALA A 191 -1.21 7.26 -3.88
CA ALA A 191 -2.65 7.19 -4.10
C ALA A 191 -2.93 6.16 -5.19
N ILE A 192 -3.96 5.35 -4.99
CA ILE A 192 -4.28 4.21 -5.85
C ILE A 192 -5.66 4.39 -6.48
N ASP A 193 -5.76 4.07 -7.76
CA ASP A 193 -7.03 3.88 -8.44
C ASP A 193 -7.46 2.41 -8.39
N SER A 194 -8.45 2.12 -7.57
CA SER A 194 -9.03 0.78 -7.42
C SER A 194 -10.28 0.53 -8.28
N THR A 195 -10.61 1.44 -9.21
CA THR A 195 -11.81 1.38 -10.05
C THR A 195 -11.93 0.04 -10.77
N ARG A 196 -10.84 -0.44 -11.38
CA ARG A 196 -10.83 -1.73 -12.08
C ARG A 196 -11.24 -2.89 -11.18
N LEU A 197 -10.73 -2.94 -9.95
CA LEU A 197 -11.07 -3.97 -8.98
C LEU A 197 -12.57 -3.94 -8.62
N ARG A 198 -13.11 -2.73 -8.45
CA ARG A 198 -14.54 -2.52 -8.15
C ARG A 198 -15.44 -2.93 -9.32
N GLU A 199 -15.15 -2.44 -10.50
CA GLU A 199 -15.98 -2.68 -11.70
C GLU A 199 -15.94 -4.13 -12.18
N GLU A 200 -14.73 -4.74 -12.27
CA GLU A 200 -14.60 -6.09 -12.81
C GLU A 200 -14.99 -7.19 -11.81
N LEU A 201 -14.69 -7.00 -10.51
CA LEU A 201 -14.85 -8.04 -9.51
C LEU A 201 -15.98 -7.78 -8.51
N GLY A 202 -16.60 -6.59 -8.55
CA GLY A 202 -17.67 -6.19 -7.66
C GLY A 202 -17.22 -6.07 -6.20
N TRP A 203 -15.95 -5.69 -5.98
CA TRP A 203 -15.40 -5.48 -4.64
C TRP A 203 -15.57 -4.03 -4.22
N GLU A 204 -15.94 -3.83 -2.95
CA GLU A 204 -15.99 -2.51 -2.32
C GLU A 204 -15.42 -2.61 -0.91
N PRO A 205 -14.67 -1.58 -0.43
CA PRO A 205 -14.21 -1.53 0.94
C PRO A 205 -15.38 -1.28 1.91
N GLU A 206 -15.36 -1.95 3.06
CA GLU A 206 -16.36 -1.77 4.12
C GLU A 206 -15.90 -0.73 5.16
N PHE A 207 -14.58 -0.63 5.40
CA PHE A 207 -13.97 0.24 6.40
C PHE A 207 -13.44 1.52 5.75
N THR A 208 -14.36 2.42 5.34
CA THR A 208 -14.02 3.66 4.65
C THR A 208 -13.82 4.86 5.59
N ASN A 209 -14.21 4.74 6.86
CA ASN A 209 -13.94 5.76 7.88
C ASN A 209 -12.66 5.39 8.63
N PHE A 210 -11.61 6.16 8.43
CA PHE A 210 -10.30 5.93 9.06
C PHE A 210 -10.30 6.19 10.58
N ARG A 211 -11.30 6.89 11.16
CA ARG A 211 -11.47 7.14 12.61
C ARG A 211 -12.02 5.93 13.35
#